data_494ec22919dfdc542c41ec67b3cc1a50
#
_entry.id   494ec22919dfdc542c41ec67b3cc1a50
#
_cell.length_a   1.000
_cell.length_b   1.000
_cell.length_c   1.000
_cell.angle_alpha   90.00
_cell.angle_beta   90.00
_cell.angle_gamma   90.00
#
_symmetry.space_group_name_H-M   'P 1'
#
loop_
_entity.id
_entity.type
_entity.pdbx_description
1 polymer ?
#
loop_
_entity_poly.entity_id
_entity_poly.type
_entity_poly.pdbx_seq_one_letter_code
_entity_poly.pdbx_strand_id
1 'polypeptide(L)'
;FFDADGRLWMVYGSYSGGIFILEMDADTGFPRPGQGYGKKLLGKNHSRIEGPYILYHPQTAYYYLFLSFGGLMAKDGYNVRVARSRTPDGPYLDALGQDMIDCGGRPGSFFRDEDIAGYGAKLMGSWRFDPLPGEENRDSVGYRSPGHNSAIYDEETGRSFIIFHTRFSGRGEYHQVRVHQMFMNEEGWPLV
;
A
#
# COMPACT_ATOMS: atom_id res chain seq x y z
N PHE A 1 4.37 10.09 -9.43
CA PHE A 1 5.76 10.09 -8.94
C PHE A 1 6.74 10.14 -10.10
N PHE A 2 7.93 10.64 -9.82
CA PHE A 2 9.05 10.54 -10.77
C PHE A 2 9.86 9.28 -10.47
N ASP A 3 10.29 8.58 -11.52
CA ASP A 3 11.22 7.46 -11.38
C ASP A 3 12.69 7.96 -11.30
N ALA A 4 13.62 7.03 -11.15
CA ALA A 4 15.05 7.34 -11.05
C ALA A 4 15.63 8.02 -12.31
N ASP A 5 14.97 7.88 -13.46
CA ASP A 5 15.38 8.48 -14.74
C ASP A 5 14.64 9.81 -15.01
N GLY A 6 13.81 10.28 -14.07
CA GLY A 6 13.05 11.52 -14.20
C GLY A 6 11.78 11.41 -15.05
N ARG A 7 11.30 10.20 -15.36
CA ARG A 7 10.01 10.01 -16.04
C ARG A 7 8.87 10.08 -15.01
N LEU A 8 7.78 10.72 -15.42
CA LEU A 8 6.58 10.85 -14.58
C LEU A 8 5.65 9.64 -14.76
N TRP A 9 5.16 9.11 -13.65
CA TRP A 9 4.26 7.96 -13.62
C TRP A 9 3.03 8.23 -12.76
N MET A 10 1.91 7.62 -13.12
CA MET A 10 0.67 7.59 -12.34
C MET A 10 0.26 6.14 -12.07
N VAL A 11 0.20 5.76 -10.80
CA VAL A 11 -0.41 4.51 -10.35
C VAL A 11 -1.84 4.79 -9.90
N TYR A 12 -2.79 3.96 -10.29
CA TYR A 12 -4.20 4.15 -9.99
C TYR A 12 -4.98 2.84 -10.02
N GLY A 13 -6.20 2.86 -9.57
CA GLY A 13 -7.14 1.74 -9.65
C GLY A 13 -7.70 1.37 -8.28
N SER A 14 -8.61 0.40 -8.29
CA SER A 14 -9.33 -0.08 -7.12
C SER A 14 -9.98 -1.44 -7.40
N TYR A 15 -11.00 -1.80 -6.65
CA TYR A 15 -11.65 -3.11 -6.57
C TYR A 15 -12.07 -3.72 -7.91
N SER A 16 -12.67 -2.93 -8.80
CA SER A 16 -13.39 -3.49 -9.96
C SER A 16 -12.48 -3.97 -11.09
N GLY A 17 -11.38 -3.29 -11.34
CA GLY A 17 -10.48 -3.57 -12.46
C GLY A 17 -9.10 -4.02 -12.03
N GLY A 18 -8.71 -3.66 -10.82
CA GLY A 18 -7.35 -3.81 -10.29
C GLY A 18 -6.56 -2.50 -10.34
N ILE A 19 -5.27 -2.63 -10.19
CA ILE A 19 -4.31 -1.53 -10.12
C ILE A 19 -3.50 -1.49 -11.41
N PHE A 20 -3.36 -0.28 -11.94
CA PHE A 20 -2.70 0.01 -13.21
C PHE A 20 -1.67 1.12 -13.05
N ILE A 21 -0.73 1.19 -13.98
CA ILE A 21 0.26 2.26 -14.07
C ILE A 21 0.32 2.81 -15.48
N LEU A 22 0.47 4.14 -15.58
CA LEU A 22 0.62 4.89 -16.82
C LEU A 22 1.89 5.73 -16.78
N GLU A 23 2.61 5.80 -17.87
CA GLU A 23 3.62 6.82 -18.06
C GLU A 23 2.94 8.14 -18.43
N MET A 24 3.34 9.22 -17.78
CA MET A 24 2.76 10.54 -17.92
C MET A 24 3.73 11.44 -18.68
N ASP A 25 3.19 12.40 -19.38
CA ASP A 25 3.98 13.50 -19.93
C ASP A 25 4.29 14.48 -18.78
N ALA A 26 5.57 14.72 -18.53
CA ALA A 26 6.02 15.51 -17.37
C ALA A 26 5.69 17.00 -17.47
N ASP A 27 5.55 17.52 -18.70
CA ASP A 27 5.25 18.94 -18.93
C ASP A 27 3.76 19.25 -18.77
N THR A 28 2.92 18.30 -19.19
CA THR A 28 1.46 18.51 -19.22
C THR A 28 0.72 17.79 -18.09
N GLY A 29 1.31 16.74 -17.50
CA GLY A 29 0.67 15.90 -16.52
C GLY A 29 -0.39 14.94 -17.09
N PHE A 30 -0.53 14.85 -18.42
CA PHE A 30 -1.46 13.92 -19.06
C PHE A 30 -0.81 12.56 -19.36
N PRO A 31 -1.59 11.47 -19.45
CA PRO A 31 -1.08 10.18 -19.92
C PRO A 31 -0.47 10.29 -21.31
N ARG A 32 0.68 9.66 -21.54
CA ARG A 32 1.24 9.55 -22.88
C ARG A 32 0.28 8.81 -23.81
N PRO A 33 0.17 9.20 -25.08
CA PRO A 33 -0.77 8.57 -26.03
C PRO A 33 -0.52 7.06 -26.21
N GLY A 34 -1.59 6.33 -26.51
CA GLY A 34 -1.51 4.92 -26.92
C GLY A 34 -1.46 3.88 -25.79
N GLN A 35 -1.48 4.29 -24.53
CA GLN A 35 -1.39 3.36 -23.40
C GLN A 35 -2.73 2.72 -22.98
N GLY A 36 -3.87 3.21 -23.48
CA GLY A 36 -5.19 2.76 -23.01
C GLY A 36 -5.36 2.96 -21.50
N TYR A 37 -5.66 1.91 -20.78
CA TYR A 37 -5.72 1.94 -19.30
C TYR A 37 -4.35 1.78 -18.62
N GLY A 38 -3.26 1.69 -19.38
CA GLY A 38 -1.93 1.44 -18.86
C GLY A 38 -1.62 -0.04 -18.62
N LYS A 39 -0.44 -0.29 -18.05
CA LYS A 39 0.00 -1.64 -17.67
C LYS A 39 -0.67 -2.05 -16.36
N LYS A 40 -1.28 -3.22 -16.35
CA LYS A 40 -1.85 -3.80 -15.14
C LYS A 40 -0.76 -4.31 -14.21
N LEU A 41 -0.85 -3.98 -12.93
CA LEU A 41 0.07 -4.43 -11.89
C LEU A 41 -0.50 -5.59 -11.08
N LEU A 42 -1.78 -5.53 -10.71
CA LEU A 42 -2.45 -6.58 -9.92
C LEU A 42 -3.97 -6.37 -9.88
N GLY A 43 -4.65 -7.30 -9.23
CA GLY A 43 -6.07 -7.19 -8.91
C GLY A 43 -6.98 -7.58 -10.07
N LYS A 44 -8.10 -8.19 -9.77
CA LYS A 44 -9.20 -8.54 -10.68
C LYS A 44 -10.39 -9.06 -9.86
N ASN A 45 -11.52 -9.31 -10.55
CA ASN A 45 -12.68 -9.98 -9.96
C ASN A 45 -13.18 -9.33 -8.65
N HIS A 46 -13.20 -8.00 -8.61
CA HIS A 46 -13.64 -7.22 -7.45
C HIS A 46 -12.87 -7.56 -6.16
N SER A 47 -11.57 -7.84 -6.27
CA SER A 47 -10.69 -7.98 -5.10
C SER A 47 -10.60 -6.67 -4.34
N ARG A 48 -10.75 -6.72 -3.02
CA ARG A 48 -10.65 -5.54 -2.15
C ARG A 48 -9.21 -5.08 -1.99
N ILE A 49 -8.67 -4.46 -3.04
CA ILE A 49 -7.35 -3.87 -3.09
C ILE A 49 -7.47 -2.48 -3.70
N GLU A 50 -6.97 -1.46 -3.01
CA GLU A 50 -7.05 -0.07 -3.44
C GLU A 50 -5.92 0.79 -2.86
N GLY A 51 -6.01 2.11 -3.05
CA GLY A 51 -5.08 3.08 -2.50
C GLY A 51 -3.62 2.84 -2.91
N PRO A 52 -3.33 2.57 -4.20
CA PRO A 52 -1.97 2.32 -4.61
C PRO A 52 -1.10 3.58 -4.47
N TYR A 53 0.09 3.40 -3.94
CA TYR A 53 1.11 4.43 -3.88
C TYR A 53 2.48 3.81 -4.17
N ILE A 54 3.29 4.46 -5.01
CA ILE A 54 4.64 4.00 -5.31
C ILE A 54 5.65 5.03 -4.79
N LEU A 55 6.61 4.54 -4.02
CA LEU A 55 7.78 5.29 -3.56
C LEU A 55 9.05 4.68 -4.17
N TYR A 56 9.85 5.49 -4.86
CA TYR A 56 11.24 5.14 -5.15
C TYR A 56 12.12 5.44 -3.94
N HIS A 57 12.92 4.47 -3.52
CA HIS A 57 13.83 4.61 -2.39
C HIS A 57 15.28 4.50 -2.88
N PRO A 58 16.04 5.60 -2.93
CA PRO A 58 17.33 5.64 -3.61
C PRO A 58 18.39 4.75 -2.96
N GLN A 59 18.39 4.60 -1.63
CA GLN A 59 19.39 3.77 -0.94
C GLN A 59 19.21 2.28 -1.23
N THR A 60 17.98 1.80 -1.45
CA THR A 60 17.72 0.40 -1.79
C THR A 60 17.62 0.18 -3.30
N ALA A 61 17.44 1.26 -4.07
CA ALA A 61 17.14 1.27 -5.50
C ALA A 61 15.92 0.40 -5.86
N TYR A 62 14.90 0.39 -5.00
CA TYR A 62 13.61 -0.25 -5.24
C TYR A 62 12.49 0.76 -5.34
N TYR A 63 11.50 0.42 -6.14
CA TYR A 63 10.16 1.00 -6.14
C TYR A 63 9.29 0.16 -5.21
N TYR A 64 8.71 0.77 -4.19
CA TYR A 64 7.81 0.11 -3.24
C TYR A 64 6.37 0.47 -3.58
N LEU A 65 5.59 -0.53 -3.96
CA LEU A 65 4.16 -0.40 -4.19
C LEU A 65 3.43 -0.71 -2.88
N PHE A 66 2.88 0.32 -2.27
CA PHE A 66 2.00 0.22 -1.12
C PHE A 66 0.56 0.11 -1.58
N LEU A 67 -0.21 -0.72 -0.90
CA LEU A 67 -1.59 -1.06 -1.24
C LEU A 67 -2.41 -1.23 0.03
N SER A 68 -3.68 -0.90 -0.06
CA SER A 68 -4.64 -1.18 1.01
C SER A 68 -5.49 -2.38 0.65
N PHE A 69 -5.50 -3.38 1.52
CA PHE A 69 -6.26 -4.62 1.37
C PHE A 69 -7.41 -4.68 2.36
N GLY A 70 -8.51 -5.31 1.98
CA GLY A 70 -9.68 -5.51 2.83
C GLY A 70 -10.71 -4.40 2.72
N GLY A 71 -11.77 -4.50 3.49
CA GLY A 71 -12.83 -3.50 3.55
C GLY A 71 -12.48 -2.33 4.45
N LEU A 72 -13.00 -1.16 4.11
CA LEU A 72 -12.62 0.13 4.72
C LEU A 72 -13.17 0.35 6.13
N MET A 73 -14.29 -0.30 6.51
CA MET A 73 -14.92 -0.08 7.82
C MET A 73 -14.04 -0.53 8.98
N ALA A 74 -14.25 0.00 10.17
CA ALA A 74 -13.45 -0.30 11.36
C ALA A 74 -13.36 -1.80 11.70
N LYS A 75 -14.33 -2.61 11.23
CA LYS A 75 -14.40 -4.06 11.47
C LYS A 75 -13.84 -4.91 10.33
N ASP A 76 -13.55 -4.31 9.17
CA ASP A 76 -13.30 -5.05 7.93
C ASP A 76 -11.83 -5.44 7.74
N GLY A 77 -10.97 -5.10 8.68
CA GLY A 77 -9.58 -5.53 8.65
C GLY A 77 -8.72 -4.85 7.58
N TYR A 78 -9.08 -3.63 7.17
CA TYR A 78 -8.27 -2.81 6.26
C TYR A 78 -6.81 -2.77 6.72
N ASN A 79 -5.87 -2.98 5.79
CA ASN A 79 -4.47 -3.11 6.15
C ASN A 79 -3.57 -2.68 4.99
N VAL A 80 -2.37 -2.19 5.32
CA VAL A 80 -1.35 -1.82 4.33
C VAL A 80 -0.46 -3.01 4.04
N ARG A 81 -0.28 -3.28 2.75
CA ARG A 81 0.70 -4.25 2.24
C ARG A 81 1.64 -3.60 1.27
N VAL A 82 2.81 -4.21 1.10
CA VAL A 82 3.87 -3.71 0.24
C VAL A 82 4.43 -4.82 -0.63
N ALA A 83 4.75 -4.46 -1.87
CA ALA A 83 5.55 -5.23 -2.80
C ALA A 83 6.62 -4.31 -3.39
N ARG A 84 7.66 -4.87 -4.02
CA ARG A 84 8.75 -4.06 -4.57
C ARG A 84 9.18 -4.51 -5.96
N SER A 85 9.76 -3.58 -6.72
CA SER A 85 10.30 -3.81 -8.05
C SER A 85 11.57 -3.01 -8.27
N ARG A 86 12.39 -3.44 -9.24
CA ARG A 86 13.54 -2.67 -9.74
C ARG A 86 13.17 -1.66 -10.82
N THR A 87 11.97 -1.77 -11.38
CA THR A 87 11.45 -0.88 -12.40
C THR A 87 10.12 -0.26 -11.96
N PRO A 88 9.79 0.97 -12.38
CA PRO A 88 8.58 1.67 -11.90
C PRO A 88 7.29 0.96 -12.27
N ASP A 89 7.28 0.22 -13.37
CA ASP A 89 6.13 -0.48 -13.92
C ASP A 89 6.10 -2.00 -13.63
N GLY A 90 6.92 -2.47 -12.68
CA GLY A 90 6.98 -3.88 -12.23
C GLY A 90 7.79 -4.80 -13.16
N PRO A 91 7.82 -6.12 -12.91
CA PRO A 91 6.96 -6.82 -11.96
C PRO A 91 7.20 -6.43 -10.51
N TYR A 92 6.12 -6.37 -9.73
CA TYR A 92 6.18 -6.15 -8.29
C TYR A 92 6.11 -7.50 -7.57
N LEU A 93 7.14 -7.80 -6.78
CA LEU A 93 7.23 -9.04 -6.02
C LEU A 93 7.02 -8.75 -4.52
N ASP A 94 6.34 -9.64 -3.83
CA ASP A 94 6.24 -9.60 -2.38
C ASP A 94 7.46 -10.24 -1.69
N ALA A 95 7.46 -10.31 -0.35
CA ALA A 95 8.57 -10.83 0.42
C ALA A 95 8.79 -12.34 0.25
N LEU A 96 7.83 -13.06 -0.30
CA LEU A 96 7.94 -14.48 -0.64
C LEU A 96 8.36 -14.70 -2.12
N GLY A 97 8.57 -13.60 -2.87
CA GLY A 97 8.91 -13.66 -4.30
C GLY A 97 7.70 -13.92 -5.21
N GLN A 98 6.48 -13.81 -4.70
CA GLN A 98 5.27 -13.96 -5.50
C GLN A 98 5.03 -12.71 -6.33
N ASP A 99 4.74 -12.89 -7.64
CA ASP A 99 4.37 -11.76 -8.51
C ASP A 99 2.97 -11.26 -8.17
N MET A 100 2.85 -9.97 -7.91
CA MET A 100 1.57 -9.34 -7.57
C MET A 100 0.55 -9.40 -8.72
N ILE A 101 0.97 -9.64 -9.97
CA ILE A 101 0.03 -9.82 -11.09
C ILE A 101 -0.93 -10.99 -10.86
N ASP A 102 -0.52 -11.99 -10.09
CA ASP A 102 -1.34 -13.14 -9.74
C ASP A 102 -2.32 -12.87 -8.59
N CYS A 103 -2.13 -11.74 -7.89
CA CYS A 103 -3.03 -11.31 -6.82
C CYS A 103 -4.33 -10.77 -7.38
N GLY A 104 -5.37 -11.56 -7.35
CA GLY A 104 -6.66 -11.08 -7.84
C GLY A 104 -7.77 -12.09 -7.78
N GLY A 105 -8.46 -12.35 -6.83
CA GLY A 105 -9.66 -13.17 -6.61
C GLY A 105 -10.01 -14.21 -7.71
N ARG A 106 -10.76 -15.23 -7.37
CA ARG A 106 -11.23 -16.22 -8.33
C ARG A 106 -12.33 -15.66 -9.24
N PRO A 107 -12.45 -16.10 -10.49
CA PRO A 107 -13.57 -15.74 -11.35
C PRO A 107 -14.92 -15.99 -10.65
N GLY A 108 -15.80 -14.99 -10.68
CA GLY A 108 -17.12 -15.06 -10.02
C GLY A 108 -17.11 -14.88 -8.49
N SER A 109 -15.94 -14.73 -7.86
CA SER A 109 -15.85 -14.31 -6.46
C SER A 109 -15.90 -12.79 -6.36
N PHE A 110 -16.68 -12.28 -5.41
CA PHE A 110 -16.75 -10.85 -5.11
C PHE A 110 -16.33 -10.64 -3.65
N PHE A 111 -15.36 -9.75 -3.43
CA PHE A 111 -14.95 -9.33 -2.09
C PHE A 111 -14.50 -10.49 -1.16
N ARG A 112 -13.90 -11.52 -1.75
CA ARG A 112 -13.35 -12.64 -0.96
C ARG A 112 -11.90 -12.37 -0.62
N ASP A 113 -11.66 -11.90 0.59
CA ASP A 113 -10.32 -11.54 1.06
C ASP A 113 -9.40 -12.76 1.17
N GLU A 114 -9.94 -13.96 1.37
CA GLU A 114 -9.17 -15.20 1.43
C GLU A 114 -8.39 -15.46 0.13
N ASP A 115 -8.95 -15.06 -1.01
CA ASP A 115 -8.34 -15.29 -2.32
C ASP A 115 -7.09 -14.40 -2.55
N ILE A 116 -6.95 -13.32 -1.79
CA ILE A 116 -5.85 -12.37 -1.89
C ILE A 116 -4.97 -12.33 -0.62
N ALA A 117 -5.35 -13.05 0.41
CA ALA A 117 -4.71 -12.99 1.74
C ALA A 117 -3.23 -13.40 1.72
N GLY A 118 -2.83 -14.26 0.78
CA GLY A 118 -1.46 -14.76 0.67
C GLY A 118 -0.48 -13.82 -0.03
N TYR A 119 -0.94 -12.71 -0.61
CA TYR A 119 -0.11 -11.80 -1.40
C TYR A 119 0.26 -10.53 -0.66
N GLY A 120 1.45 -10.02 -0.97
CA GLY A 120 1.97 -8.77 -0.43
C GLY A 120 2.46 -8.89 1.02
N ALA A 121 3.60 -8.29 1.33
CA ALA A 121 4.11 -8.24 2.69
C ALA A 121 3.25 -7.29 3.53
N LYS A 122 2.64 -7.79 4.59
CA LYS A 122 1.79 -6.97 5.46
C LYS A 122 2.65 -6.04 6.30
N LEU A 123 2.55 -4.74 6.04
CA LEU A 123 3.30 -3.71 6.75
C LEU A 123 2.60 -3.29 8.04
N MET A 124 1.29 -3.07 7.98
CA MET A 124 0.49 -2.73 9.16
C MET A 124 -0.96 -3.18 9.02
N GLY A 125 -1.62 -3.36 10.15
CA GLY A 125 -3.03 -3.73 10.22
C GLY A 125 -3.63 -3.34 11.56
N SER A 126 -4.86 -3.75 11.81
CA SER A 126 -5.50 -3.54 13.10
C SER A 126 -4.73 -4.27 14.20
N TRP A 127 -4.46 -3.57 15.28
CA TRP A 127 -3.81 -4.12 16.47
C TRP A 127 -4.27 -3.39 17.73
N ARG A 128 -4.09 -4.04 18.86
CA ARG A 128 -4.37 -3.49 20.18
C ARG A 128 -3.29 -3.99 21.14
N PHE A 129 -2.76 -3.11 21.96
CA PHE A 129 -1.96 -3.54 23.11
C PHE A 129 -2.86 -4.05 24.22
N ASP A 130 -2.51 -5.17 24.80
CA ASP A 130 -3.08 -5.57 26.08
C ASP A 130 -2.44 -4.74 27.19
N PRO A 131 -3.21 -4.26 28.18
CA PRO A 131 -2.66 -3.52 29.30
C PRO A 131 -1.72 -4.40 30.10
N LEU A 132 -0.60 -3.83 30.54
CA LEU A 132 0.27 -4.49 31.49
C LEU A 132 -0.39 -4.58 32.88
N PRO A 133 0.03 -5.52 33.74
CA PRO A 133 -0.47 -5.61 35.12
C PRO A 133 -0.31 -4.26 35.84
N GLY A 134 -1.43 -3.73 36.35
CA GLY A 134 -1.47 -2.42 37.00
C GLY A 134 -1.75 -1.22 36.13
N GLU A 135 -1.81 -1.39 34.80
CA GLU A 135 -2.28 -0.32 33.90
C GLU A 135 -3.82 -0.31 33.82
N GLU A 136 -4.39 0.89 33.78
CA GLU A 136 -5.80 1.04 33.46
C GLU A 136 -6.10 0.53 32.05
N ASN A 137 -7.15 -0.27 31.90
CA ASN A 137 -7.64 -0.70 30.60
C ASN A 137 -8.17 0.51 29.82
N ARG A 138 -7.32 1.10 28.98
CA ARG A 138 -7.68 2.18 28.08
C ARG A 138 -8.12 1.59 26.74
N ASP A 139 -9.40 1.64 26.45
CA ASP A 139 -10.01 1.16 25.19
C ASP A 139 -9.44 1.79 23.92
N SER A 140 -8.53 2.74 24.05
CA SER A 140 -8.03 3.56 22.95
C SER A 140 -6.65 3.17 22.45
N VAL A 141 -6.05 2.10 22.92
CA VAL A 141 -4.66 1.74 22.58
C VAL A 141 -4.66 0.81 21.37
N GLY A 142 -4.16 1.32 20.26
CA GLY A 142 -4.02 0.57 19.02
C GLY A 142 -4.77 1.19 17.83
N TYR A 143 -4.44 0.71 16.66
CA TYR A 143 -5.04 1.15 15.40
C TYR A 143 -6.13 0.19 14.94
N ARG A 144 -7.13 0.75 14.26
CA ARG A 144 -8.19 0.03 13.57
C ARG A 144 -8.16 0.39 12.09
N SER A 145 -8.10 -0.63 11.25
CA SER A 145 -8.18 -0.48 9.79
C SER A 145 -7.28 0.62 9.23
N PRO A 146 -5.95 0.59 9.49
CA PRO A 146 -5.03 1.55 8.91
C PRO A 146 -4.87 1.29 7.41
N GLY A 147 -4.78 2.36 6.62
CA GLY A 147 -4.59 2.22 5.18
C GLY A 147 -4.61 3.52 4.39
N HIS A 148 -4.75 3.39 3.09
CA HIS A 148 -4.81 4.46 2.07
C HIS A 148 -3.68 5.47 2.28
N ASN A 149 -2.46 4.95 2.21
CA ASN A 149 -1.27 5.70 2.55
C ASN A 149 -0.66 6.47 1.37
N SER A 150 0.11 7.48 1.72
CA SER A 150 1.23 7.99 0.93
C SER A 150 2.54 7.69 1.66
N ALA A 151 3.67 7.87 0.98
CA ALA A 151 5.00 7.71 1.55
C ALA A 151 5.96 8.74 0.96
N ILE A 152 6.96 9.11 1.73
CA ILE A 152 8.00 10.06 1.30
C ILE A 152 9.37 9.56 1.75
N TYR A 153 10.37 9.77 0.91
CA TYR A 153 11.78 9.74 1.25
C TYR A 153 12.28 11.18 1.32
N ASP A 154 12.77 11.57 2.48
CA ASP A 154 13.36 12.88 2.70
C ASP A 154 14.86 12.81 2.36
N GLU A 155 15.23 13.42 1.26
CA GLU A 155 16.61 13.42 0.77
C GLU A 155 17.60 14.18 1.69
N GLU A 156 17.11 15.17 2.43
CA GLU A 156 17.96 15.96 3.33
C GLU A 156 18.39 15.15 4.56
N THR A 157 17.48 14.37 5.11
CA THR A 157 17.73 13.58 6.32
C THR A 157 17.99 12.10 6.06
N GLY A 158 17.73 11.61 4.84
CA GLY A 158 17.79 10.20 4.49
C GLY A 158 16.72 9.33 5.17
N ARG A 159 15.65 9.94 5.67
CA ARG A 159 14.57 9.27 6.38
C ARG A 159 13.37 9.03 5.48
N SER A 160 12.69 7.94 5.73
CA SER A 160 11.41 7.63 5.08
C SER A 160 10.26 7.72 6.05
N PHE A 161 9.10 8.15 5.55
CA PHE A 161 7.88 8.26 6.34
C PHE A 161 6.71 7.68 5.56
N ILE A 162 5.78 7.08 6.29
CA ILE A 162 4.47 6.69 5.78
C ILE A 162 3.40 7.55 6.45
N ILE A 163 2.51 8.10 5.63
CA ILE A 163 1.36 8.91 6.06
C ILE A 163 0.11 8.10 5.72
N PHE A 164 -0.72 7.79 6.69
CA PHE A 164 -1.88 6.94 6.50
C PHE A 164 -3.04 7.38 7.39
N HIS A 165 -4.24 6.94 7.07
CA HIS A 165 -5.36 7.09 7.98
C HIS A 165 -5.57 5.84 8.81
N THR A 166 -6.10 6.01 10.00
CA THR A 166 -6.54 4.93 10.88
C THR A 166 -7.74 5.36 11.72
N ARG A 167 -8.36 4.40 12.37
CA ARG A 167 -9.39 4.60 13.38
C ARG A 167 -8.90 4.12 14.73
N PHE A 168 -9.65 4.43 15.77
CA PHE A 168 -9.38 4.00 17.13
C PHE A 168 -10.59 3.31 17.73
N SER A 169 -10.36 2.34 18.60
CA SER A 169 -11.43 1.69 19.35
C SER A 169 -12.29 2.72 20.11
N GLY A 170 -13.60 2.52 20.12
CA GLY A 170 -14.54 3.41 20.79
C GLY A 170 -14.81 4.77 20.12
N ARG A 171 -14.17 5.05 18.97
CA ARG A 171 -14.34 6.32 18.24
C ARG A 171 -15.12 6.20 16.92
N GLY A 172 -15.82 5.08 16.72
CA GLY A 172 -16.62 4.84 15.52
C GLY A 172 -15.79 4.81 14.24
N GLU A 173 -16.32 5.39 13.18
CA GLU A 173 -15.73 5.39 11.84
C GLU A 173 -14.88 6.64 11.53
N TYR A 174 -14.57 7.47 12.52
CA TYR A 174 -13.72 8.64 12.33
C TYR A 174 -12.30 8.26 11.96
N HIS A 175 -11.85 8.74 10.80
CA HIS A 175 -10.48 8.62 10.37
C HIS A 175 -9.60 9.70 11.01
N GLN A 176 -8.39 9.30 11.37
CA GLN A 176 -7.35 10.22 11.81
C GLN A 176 -6.06 9.93 11.05
N VAL A 177 -5.38 10.97 10.62
CA VAL A 177 -4.09 10.84 9.96
C VAL A 177 -3.00 10.54 10.99
N ARG A 178 -2.09 9.66 10.61
CA ARG A 178 -0.86 9.35 11.34
C ARG A 178 0.33 9.39 10.40
N VAL A 179 1.46 9.73 10.96
CA VAL A 179 2.76 9.70 10.28
C VAL A 179 3.69 8.85 11.12
N HIS A 180 4.26 7.84 10.48
CA HIS A 180 5.30 7.01 11.09
C HIS A 180 6.58 7.10 10.28
N GLN A 181 7.73 7.08 10.94
CA GLN A 181 8.98 6.84 10.27
C GLN A 181 9.04 5.39 9.81
N MET A 182 9.50 5.17 8.59
CA MET A 182 9.81 3.84 8.06
C MET A 182 11.32 3.59 8.15
N PHE A 183 11.67 2.37 8.47
CA PHE A 183 13.05 1.88 8.44
C PHE A 183 13.13 0.76 7.41
N MET A 184 14.32 0.54 6.84
CA MET A 184 14.58 -0.60 5.98
C MET A 184 15.32 -1.67 6.75
N ASN A 185 14.84 -2.92 6.68
CA ASN A 185 15.60 -4.05 7.22
C ASN A 185 16.82 -4.38 6.32
N GLU A 186 17.63 -5.35 6.72
CA GLU A 186 18.83 -5.75 5.99
C GLU A 186 18.55 -6.26 4.57
N GLU A 187 17.35 -6.79 4.32
CA GLU A 187 16.89 -7.23 3.00
C GLU A 187 16.26 -6.10 2.18
N GLY A 188 16.17 -4.88 2.73
CA GLY A 188 15.55 -3.72 2.10
C GLY A 188 14.03 -3.77 2.08
N TRP A 189 13.37 -4.36 3.09
CA TRP A 189 11.93 -4.26 3.28
C TRP A 189 11.60 -3.18 4.31
N PRO A 190 10.52 -2.39 4.08
CA PRO A 190 10.10 -1.36 5.03
C PRO A 190 9.53 -1.97 6.31
N LEU A 191 9.84 -1.34 7.43
CA LEU A 191 9.30 -1.58 8.78
C LEU A 191 8.72 -0.27 9.32
N VAL A 192 7.67 -0.33 10.13
CA VAL A 192 7.03 0.81 10.80
C VAL A 192 6.78 0.54 12.27
#